data_29040284f38e05e92e68ed42492f8f9c
#
_entry.id   29040284f38e05e92e68ed42492f8f9c
#
_cell.length_a   1.000
_cell.length_b   1.000
_cell.length_c   1.000
_cell.angle_alpha   90.00
_cell.angle_beta   90.00
_cell.angle_gamma   90.00
#
_symmetry.space_group_name_H-M   'P 1'
#
loop_
_entity.id
_entity.type
_entity.pdbx_description
1 polymer ?
#
loop_
_entity_poly.entity_id
_entity_poly.type
_entity_poly.pdbx_seq_one_letter_code
_entity_poly.pdbx_strand_id
1 'polypeptide(L)'
;IDKKISNFIREHNYASVEELMAELRLGQKNLTWQVIEALAMSDTHFYRDYVVFRRFEEFVLPSLREANRGSKKLRIWSLGCSTGQEAYSIAMAIKRKLLNVSDWDIDIIGTDLSSASISKAQKGVYSSFEVQMGLNAEMIINNFHLERDQWLVNDDIMKMVEFRRYNILDEMALTDKFDVIFCRNTLRFFTPKIQYQILDKVYKAQTNGGFLYLGKDENIDALTDFYDKVPGFDCLYQAKSIALNKVVLPEEKKIEADFDVMPSFIKPASLYEKRPIASELLKK
;
A
#
# COMPACT_ATOMS: atom_id res chain seq x y z
N ILE A 1 4.37 -14.30 -14.12
CA ILE A 1 4.54 -15.55 -13.36
C ILE A 1 5.56 -16.44 -14.04
N ASP A 2 5.42 -16.77 -15.31
CA ASP A 2 6.28 -17.72 -16.05
C ASP A 2 7.78 -17.38 -15.97
N LYS A 3 8.14 -16.10 -16.15
CA LYS A 3 9.54 -15.66 -16.05
C LYS A 3 10.11 -15.85 -14.64
N LYS A 4 9.31 -15.62 -13.58
CA LYS A 4 9.74 -15.80 -12.19
C LYS A 4 9.92 -17.27 -11.84
N ILE A 5 9.00 -18.13 -12.28
CA ILE A 5 9.13 -19.59 -12.12
C ILE A 5 10.36 -20.10 -12.86
N SER A 6 10.58 -19.69 -14.09
CA SER A 6 11.75 -20.08 -14.88
C SER A 6 13.07 -19.64 -14.24
N ASN A 7 13.11 -18.45 -13.65
CA ASN A 7 14.27 -17.98 -12.89
C ASN A 7 14.50 -18.85 -11.65
N PHE A 8 13.44 -19.11 -10.88
CA PHE A 8 13.51 -19.94 -9.66
C PHE A 8 14.05 -21.34 -9.97
N ILE A 9 13.51 -21.98 -11.02
CA ILE A 9 13.94 -23.30 -11.49
C ILE A 9 15.44 -23.30 -11.78
N ARG A 10 15.90 -22.30 -12.55
CA ARG A 10 17.31 -22.18 -12.92
C ARG A 10 18.21 -21.92 -11.72
N GLU A 11 17.82 -21.05 -10.79
CA GLU A 11 18.59 -20.68 -9.59
C GLU A 11 18.71 -21.85 -8.61
N HIS A 12 17.70 -22.72 -8.55
CA HIS A 12 17.67 -23.87 -7.65
C HIS A 12 17.99 -25.20 -8.34
N ASN A 13 18.47 -25.16 -9.61
CA ASN A 13 18.92 -26.32 -10.38
C ASN A 13 17.84 -27.40 -10.60
N TYR A 14 16.58 -27.03 -10.69
CA TYR A 14 15.53 -27.94 -11.13
C TYR A 14 15.59 -28.14 -12.65
N ALA A 15 15.37 -29.37 -13.11
CA ALA A 15 15.37 -29.68 -14.54
C ALA A 15 14.11 -29.15 -15.23
N SER A 16 12.98 -29.05 -14.54
CA SER A 16 11.70 -28.61 -15.11
C SER A 16 10.71 -28.10 -14.05
N VAL A 17 9.61 -27.51 -14.53
CA VAL A 17 8.46 -27.12 -13.66
C VAL A 17 7.84 -28.36 -13.02
N GLU A 18 7.75 -29.46 -13.75
CA GLU A 18 7.17 -30.71 -13.27
C GLU A 18 7.95 -31.29 -12.08
N GLU A 19 9.28 -31.21 -12.11
CA GLU A 19 10.12 -31.62 -11.00
C GLU A 19 9.88 -30.74 -9.78
N LEU A 20 9.87 -29.42 -9.94
CA LEU A 20 9.54 -28.50 -8.86
C LEU A 20 8.15 -28.78 -8.26
N MET A 21 7.15 -29.04 -9.12
CA MET A 21 5.79 -29.37 -8.69
C MET A 21 5.72 -30.72 -7.94
N ALA A 22 6.53 -31.70 -8.33
CA ALA A 22 6.63 -32.97 -7.63
C ALA A 22 7.19 -32.77 -6.20
N GLU A 23 8.26 -32.00 -6.07
CA GLU A 23 8.86 -31.65 -4.78
C GLU A 23 7.89 -30.85 -3.88
N LEU A 24 7.16 -29.87 -4.44
CA LEU A 24 6.15 -29.13 -3.69
C LEU A 24 5.01 -30.01 -3.16
N ARG A 25 4.61 -31.06 -3.91
CA ARG A 25 3.60 -32.05 -3.48
C ARG A 25 4.05 -32.91 -2.29
N LEU A 26 5.37 -33.06 -2.07
CA LEU A 26 5.91 -33.73 -0.89
C LEU A 26 5.74 -32.89 0.39
N GLY A 27 5.21 -31.68 0.29
CA GLY A 27 4.85 -30.87 1.45
C GLY A 27 6.03 -30.23 2.18
N GLN A 28 7.15 -30.04 1.51
CA GLN A 28 8.33 -29.38 2.08
C GLN A 28 8.02 -27.88 2.33
N LYS A 29 7.72 -27.54 3.58
CA LYS A 29 7.33 -26.16 3.97
C LYS A 29 8.35 -25.12 3.52
N ASN A 30 9.65 -25.40 3.65
CA ASN A 30 10.70 -24.46 3.28
C ASN A 30 10.68 -24.17 1.77
N LEU A 31 10.60 -25.20 0.93
CA LEU A 31 10.50 -25.04 -0.52
C LEU A 31 9.25 -24.28 -0.93
N THR A 32 8.11 -24.59 -0.31
CA THR A 32 6.85 -23.87 -0.55
C THR A 32 7.02 -22.37 -0.27
N TRP A 33 7.68 -22.01 0.83
CA TRP A 33 7.94 -20.62 1.17
C TRP A 33 8.91 -19.95 0.18
N GLN A 34 9.97 -20.60 -0.24
CA GLN A 34 10.90 -20.08 -1.23
C GLN A 34 10.20 -19.78 -2.57
N VAL A 35 9.33 -20.67 -3.03
CA VAL A 35 8.54 -20.48 -4.24
C VAL A 35 7.55 -19.32 -4.08
N ILE A 36 6.84 -19.22 -2.96
CA ILE A 36 5.93 -18.11 -2.66
C ILE A 36 6.69 -16.78 -2.69
N GLU A 37 7.85 -16.69 -2.03
CA GLU A 37 8.68 -15.48 -2.04
C GLU A 37 9.17 -15.11 -3.45
N ALA A 38 9.62 -16.09 -4.23
CA ALA A 38 10.04 -15.86 -5.61
C ALA A 38 8.91 -15.37 -6.50
N LEU A 39 7.69 -15.83 -6.27
CA LEU A 39 6.49 -15.43 -7.00
C LEU A 39 5.89 -14.10 -6.49
N ALA A 40 6.20 -13.67 -5.27
CA ALA A 40 5.68 -12.44 -4.71
C ALA A 40 5.94 -11.25 -5.66
N MET A 41 4.90 -10.47 -5.92
CA MET A 41 4.99 -9.31 -6.81
C MET A 41 5.30 -8.08 -5.99
N SER A 42 6.41 -7.40 -6.34
CA SER A 42 6.85 -6.16 -5.70
C SER A 42 6.50 -4.94 -6.55
N ASP A 43 5.26 -4.88 -7.06
CA ASP A 43 4.80 -3.73 -7.85
C ASP A 43 4.31 -2.63 -6.90
N THR A 44 5.22 -1.73 -6.52
CA THR A 44 4.94 -0.62 -5.64
C THR A 44 5.79 0.60 -6.00
N HIS A 45 5.30 1.78 -5.71
CA HIS A 45 6.03 3.04 -5.84
C HIS A 45 5.53 4.07 -4.83
N PHE A 46 6.32 5.11 -4.59
CA PHE A 46 5.93 6.19 -3.69
C PHE A 46 4.69 6.90 -4.20
N TYR A 47 3.79 7.30 -3.28
CA TYR A 47 2.52 7.98 -3.57
C TYR A 47 1.70 7.31 -4.69
N ARG A 48 1.73 5.99 -4.77
CA ARG A 48 0.93 5.23 -5.74
C ARG A 48 -0.54 5.63 -5.62
N ASP A 49 -1.13 6.03 -6.77
CA ASP A 49 -2.44 6.67 -6.83
C ASP A 49 -2.47 7.97 -6.00
N TYR A 50 -1.70 8.96 -6.45
CA TYR A 50 -1.50 10.26 -5.79
C TYR A 50 -2.79 10.86 -5.19
N VAL A 51 -3.93 10.72 -5.85
CA VAL A 51 -5.23 11.19 -5.38
C VAL A 51 -5.60 10.58 -4.02
N VAL A 52 -5.25 9.32 -3.76
CA VAL A 52 -5.50 8.64 -2.47
C VAL A 52 -4.75 9.34 -1.34
N PHE A 53 -3.45 9.62 -1.55
CA PHE A 53 -2.61 10.31 -0.55
C PHE A 53 -3.03 11.77 -0.36
N ARG A 54 -3.36 12.48 -1.44
CA ARG A 54 -3.89 13.83 -1.35
C ARG A 54 -5.16 13.87 -0.51
N ARG A 55 -6.10 12.97 -0.75
CA ARG A 55 -7.35 12.86 0.03
C ARG A 55 -7.09 12.43 1.48
N PHE A 56 -6.13 11.54 1.71
CA PHE A 56 -5.68 11.21 3.07
C PHE A 56 -5.22 12.45 3.82
N GLU A 57 -4.40 13.27 3.21
CA GLU A 57 -3.87 14.50 3.78
C GLU A 57 -4.92 15.61 4.00
N GLU A 58 -5.87 15.74 3.09
CA GLU A 58 -6.83 16.85 3.08
C GLU A 58 -8.09 16.54 3.91
N PHE A 59 -8.45 15.26 4.06
CA PHE A 59 -9.72 14.89 4.71
C PHE A 59 -9.53 13.92 5.88
N VAL A 60 -8.86 12.79 5.67
CA VAL A 60 -8.77 11.74 6.69
C VAL A 60 -7.87 12.14 7.85
N LEU A 61 -6.67 12.63 7.54
CA LEU A 61 -5.72 13.03 8.57
C LEU A 61 -6.21 14.20 9.46
N PRO A 62 -6.83 15.26 8.93
CA PRO A 62 -7.45 16.29 9.77
C PRO A 62 -8.58 15.76 10.67
N SER A 63 -9.41 14.86 10.17
CA SER A 63 -10.49 14.22 10.94
C SER A 63 -9.93 13.38 12.08
N LEU A 64 -8.88 12.59 11.82
CA LEU A 64 -8.21 11.79 12.85
C LEU A 64 -7.47 12.66 13.87
N ARG A 65 -6.86 13.76 13.44
CA ARG A 65 -6.24 14.72 14.33
C ARG A 65 -7.23 15.29 15.33
N GLU A 66 -8.44 15.61 14.89
CA GLU A 66 -9.46 16.11 15.79
C GLU A 66 -10.00 15.01 16.70
N ALA A 67 -10.31 13.83 16.15
CA ALA A 67 -10.80 12.68 16.93
C ALA A 67 -9.81 12.24 18.01
N ASN A 68 -8.52 12.24 17.70
CA ASN A 68 -7.46 11.76 18.60
C ASN A 68 -6.74 12.91 19.33
N ARG A 69 -7.30 14.13 19.36
CA ARG A 69 -6.69 15.31 19.96
C ARG A 69 -6.30 15.11 21.42
N GLY A 70 -7.10 14.35 22.16
CA GLY A 70 -6.85 14.10 23.59
C GLY A 70 -5.74 13.09 23.83
N SER A 71 -5.67 12.02 23.04
CA SER A 71 -4.66 10.98 23.16
C SER A 71 -3.36 11.32 22.46
N LYS A 72 -3.45 12.12 21.40
CA LYS A 72 -2.35 12.40 20.43
C LYS A 72 -1.70 11.14 19.89
N LYS A 73 -2.49 10.07 19.70
CA LYS A 73 -2.03 8.81 19.14
C LYS A 73 -2.64 8.60 17.76
N LEU A 74 -1.82 8.08 16.83
CA LEU A 74 -2.26 7.74 15.50
C LEU A 74 -1.61 6.42 15.10
N ARG A 75 -2.43 5.40 14.88
CA ARG A 75 -1.99 4.06 14.50
C ARG A 75 -2.46 3.70 13.11
N ILE A 76 -1.52 3.36 12.24
CA ILE A 76 -1.79 3.07 10.83
C ILE A 76 -1.15 1.75 10.44
N TRP A 77 -1.87 0.96 9.67
CA TRP A 77 -1.35 -0.29 9.14
C TRP A 77 -1.32 -0.25 7.61
N SER A 78 -0.14 -0.45 7.02
CA SER A 78 0.06 -0.69 5.60
C SER A 78 0.21 -2.19 5.39
N LEU A 79 -0.86 -2.82 4.94
CA LEU A 79 -0.98 -4.27 4.77
C LEU A 79 -0.64 -4.66 3.33
N GLY A 80 0.39 -5.49 3.14
CA GLY A 80 0.98 -5.76 1.84
C GLY A 80 1.88 -4.61 1.38
N CYS A 81 2.69 -4.06 2.29
CA CYS A 81 3.52 -2.86 2.07
C CYS A 81 4.65 -3.06 1.06
N SER A 82 4.90 -4.28 0.60
CA SER A 82 5.99 -4.61 -0.32
C SER A 82 7.34 -4.06 0.16
N THR A 83 8.07 -3.36 -0.69
CA THR A 83 9.38 -2.77 -0.37
C THR A 83 9.30 -1.42 0.37
N GLY A 84 8.14 -1.09 0.97
CA GLY A 84 7.98 -0.02 1.97
C GLY A 84 7.51 1.34 1.45
N GLN A 85 7.39 1.54 0.14
CA GLN A 85 7.06 2.85 -0.44
C GLN A 85 5.72 3.40 0.05
N GLU A 86 4.69 2.56 0.22
CA GLU A 86 3.39 2.98 0.73
C GLU A 86 3.49 3.46 2.18
N ALA A 87 4.10 2.67 3.07
CA ALA A 87 4.25 3.02 4.47
C ALA A 87 5.06 4.31 4.67
N TYR A 88 6.15 4.48 3.91
CA TYR A 88 6.91 5.72 3.92
C TYR A 88 6.14 6.91 3.31
N SER A 89 5.32 6.69 2.29
CA SER A 89 4.45 7.75 1.74
C SER A 89 3.43 8.23 2.78
N ILE A 90 2.89 7.32 3.59
CA ILE A 90 2.02 7.67 4.72
C ILE A 90 2.78 8.52 5.74
N ALA A 91 3.99 8.11 6.13
CA ALA A 91 4.82 8.86 7.06
C ALA A 91 5.15 10.28 6.56
N MET A 92 5.53 10.40 5.28
CA MET A 92 5.79 11.70 4.63
C MET A 92 4.54 12.59 4.60
N ALA A 93 3.37 12.01 4.30
CA ALA A 93 2.10 12.73 4.31
C ALA A 93 1.76 13.28 5.70
N ILE A 94 1.95 12.48 6.73
CA ILE A 94 1.74 12.87 8.12
C ILE A 94 2.73 13.98 8.52
N LYS A 95 4.03 13.80 8.27
CA LYS A 95 5.06 14.81 8.57
C LYS A 95 4.74 16.16 7.91
N ARG A 96 4.24 16.15 6.67
CA ARG A 96 3.91 17.36 5.92
C ARG A 96 2.69 18.09 6.45
N LYS A 97 1.68 17.36 6.95
CA LYS A 97 0.35 17.92 7.26
C LYS A 97 0.03 18.02 8.74
N LEU A 98 0.66 17.22 9.58
CA LEU A 98 0.40 17.25 11.01
C LEU A 98 1.27 18.31 11.67
N LEU A 99 0.63 19.39 12.14
CA LEU A 99 1.32 20.42 12.91
C LEU A 99 1.85 19.81 14.21
N ASN A 100 3.11 20.13 14.55
CA ASN A 100 3.80 19.63 15.73
C ASN A 100 3.75 18.09 15.80
N VAL A 101 4.16 17.43 14.71
CA VAL A 101 4.20 15.96 14.61
C VAL A 101 4.96 15.30 15.76
N SER A 102 5.97 15.99 16.32
CA SER A 102 6.75 15.54 17.48
C SER A 102 5.95 15.37 18.76
N ASP A 103 4.77 16.01 18.86
CA ASP A 103 3.88 15.88 20.01
C ASP A 103 2.96 14.67 19.92
N TRP A 104 2.99 13.95 18.78
CA TRP A 104 2.13 12.82 18.50
C TRP A 104 2.90 11.50 18.61
N ASP A 105 2.26 10.52 19.22
CA ASP A 105 2.68 9.13 19.21
C ASP A 105 2.15 8.47 17.91
N ILE A 106 3.01 8.41 16.89
CA ILE A 106 2.66 7.89 15.57
C ILE A 106 3.32 6.54 15.39
N ASP A 107 2.49 5.54 15.11
CA ASP A 107 2.91 4.17 14.90
C ASP A 107 2.36 3.68 13.55
N ILE A 108 3.22 3.55 12.56
CA ILE A 108 2.91 3.02 11.25
C ILE A 108 3.52 1.63 11.15
N ILE A 109 2.69 0.61 11.01
CA ILE A 109 3.15 -0.77 10.83
C ILE A 109 3.01 -1.16 9.36
N GLY A 110 4.13 -1.44 8.71
CA GLY A 110 4.18 -2.02 7.37
C GLY A 110 4.35 -3.54 7.46
N THR A 111 3.47 -4.30 6.82
CA THR A 111 3.59 -5.77 6.82
C THR A 111 3.54 -6.32 5.41
N ASP A 112 4.36 -7.34 5.15
CA ASP A 112 4.38 -8.07 3.88
C ASP A 112 4.78 -9.53 4.09
N LEU A 113 4.42 -10.38 3.16
CA LEU A 113 4.75 -11.81 3.17
C LEU A 113 6.25 -12.04 2.90
N SER A 114 6.84 -11.25 2.00
CA SER A 114 8.20 -11.41 1.51
C SER A 114 9.24 -10.87 2.49
N SER A 115 10.11 -11.74 2.99
CA SER A 115 11.25 -11.36 3.85
C SER A 115 12.21 -10.42 3.12
N ALA A 116 12.42 -10.63 1.81
CA ALA A 116 13.29 -9.78 1.00
C ALA A 116 12.71 -8.36 0.86
N SER A 117 11.39 -8.24 0.64
CA SER A 117 10.69 -6.95 0.60
C SER A 117 10.80 -6.21 1.93
N ILE A 118 10.52 -6.89 3.03
CA ILE A 118 10.63 -6.31 4.38
C ILE A 118 12.07 -5.88 4.69
N SER A 119 13.06 -6.69 4.35
CA SER A 119 14.48 -6.31 4.54
C SER A 119 14.86 -5.06 3.74
N LYS A 120 14.35 -4.92 2.50
CA LYS A 120 14.55 -3.69 1.71
C LYS A 120 13.83 -2.49 2.33
N ALA A 121 12.59 -2.67 2.77
CA ALA A 121 11.82 -1.64 3.44
C ALA A 121 12.51 -1.13 4.72
N GLN A 122 13.00 -2.03 5.56
CA GLN A 122 13.73 -1.70 6.78
C GLN A 122 15.03 -0.92 6.54
N LYS A 123 15.72 -1.18 5.43
CA LYS A 123 16.91 -0.43 5.05
C LYS A 123 16.60 0.99 4.61
N GLY A 124 15.41 1.24 4.07
CA GLY A 124 15.01 2.55 3.56
C GLY A 124 15.85 3.05 2.39
N VAL A 125 16.47 2.15 1.60
CA VAL A 125 17.41 2.47 0.51
C VAL A 125 16.77 2.23 -0.84
N TYR A 126 16.77 3.26 -1.68
CA TYR A 126 16.12 3.25 -2.98
C TYR A 126 17.02 3.83 -4.07
N SER A 127 16.85 3.37 -5.29
CA SER A 127 17.51 3.93 -6.47
C SER A 127 16.88 5.27 -6.89
N SER A 128 17.58 6.05 -7.69
CA SER A 128 17.04 7.29 -8.27
C SER A 128 15.75 7.05 -9.07
N PHE A 129 15.66 5.92 -9.77
CA PHE A 129 14.45 5.54 -10.50
C PHE A 129 13.25 5.32 -9.55
N GLU A 130 13.46 4.61 -8.42
CA GLU A 130 12.38 4.33 -7.46
C GLU A 130 11.87 5.60 -6.76
N VAL A 131 12.75 6.53 -6.40
CA VAL A 131 12.31 7.78 -5.74
C VAL A 131 11.64 8.74 -6.72
N GLN A 132 12.10 8.80 -7.97
CA GLN A 132 11.49 9.63 -9.00
C GLN A 132 10.12 9.09 -9.47
N MET A 133 9.86 7.80 -9.27
CA MET A 133 8.58 7.21 -9.56
C MET A 133 7.57 7.55 -8.42
N GLY A 134 7.00 8.75 -8.47
CA GLY A 134 5.92 9.20 -7.57
C GLY A 134 6.27 10.36 -6.64
N LEU A 135 7.55 10.76 -6.53
CA LEU A 135 7.97 11.90 -5.73
C LEU A 135 8.44 13.05 -6.63
N ASN A 136 8.04 14.27 -6.29
CA ASN A 136 8.64 15.47 -6.88
C ASN A 136 9.97 15.83 -6.18
N ALA A 137 10.70 16.77 -6.75
CA ALA A 137 12.01 17.17 -6.23
C ALA A 137 11.96 17.67 -4.78
N GLU A 138 10.96 18.45 -4.42
CA GLU A 138 10.75 18.96 -3.06
C GLU A 138 10.54 17.80 -2.06
N MET A 139 9.71 16.81 -2.39
CA MET A 139 9.48 15.65 -1.55
C MET A 139 10.75 14.82 -1.37
N ILE A 140 11.56 14.68 -2.42
CA ILE A 140 12.84 13.96 -2.34
C ILE A 140 13.78 14.69 -1.39
N ILE A 141 14.00 15.99 -1.60
CA ILE A 141 14.93 16.79 -0.77
C ILE A 141 14.53 16.81 0.70
N ASN A 142 13.23 16.88 0.99
CA ASN A 142 12.72 16.97 2.36
C ASN A 142 12.72 15.65 3.13
N ASN A 143 12.75 14.50 2.42
CA ASN A 143 12.54 13.20 3.05
C ASN A 143 13.64 12.18 2.79
N PHE A 144 14.61 12.51 1.95
CA PHE A 144 15.73 11.63 1.61
C PHE A 144 17.04 12.39 1.63
N HIS A 145 18.12 11.65 1.79
CA HIS A 145 19.47 12.11 1.51
C HIS A 145 20.17 11.14 0.56
N LEU A 146 21.10 11.66 -0.24
CA LEU A 146 21.85 10.88 -1.21
C LEU A 146 23.14 10.36 -0.58
N GLU A 147 23.38 9.07 -0.66
CA GLU A 147 24.63 8.42 -0.26
C GLU A 147 25.03 7.40 -1.33
N ARG A 148 26.25 7.59 -1.92
CA ARG A 148 26.82 6.66 -2.92
C ARG A 148 25.85 6.26 -4.04
N ASP A 149 25.21 7.25 -4.65
CA ASP A 149 24.21 7.07 -5.73
C ASP A 149 22.91 6.36 -5.33
N GLN A 150 22.65 6.20 -4.03
CA GLN A 150 21.41 5.68 -3.49
C GLN A 150 20.71 6.72 -2.61
N TRP A 151 19.41 6.72 -2.62
CA TRP A 151 18.58 7.58 -1.79
C TRP A 151 18.15 6.85 -0.53
N LEU A 152 18.51 7.40 0.62
CA LEU A 152 18.13 6.87 1.93
C LEU A 152 17.03 7.73 2.51
N VAL A 153 15.99 7.07 3.03
CA VAL A 153 14.91 7.75 3.78
C VAL A 153 15.51 8.38 5.03
N ASN A 154 15.14 9.61 5.34
CA ASN A 154 15.63 10.31 6.51
C ASN A 154 15.15 9.65 7.82
N ASP A 155 15.97 9.71 8.86
CA ASP A 155 15.76 9.06 10.16
C ASP A 155 14.44 9.43 10.83
N ASP A 156 13.98 10.66 10.67
CA ASP A 156 12.72 11.14 11.25
C ASP A 156 11.50 10.47 10.62
N ILE A 157 11.57 10.12 9.33
CA ILE A 157 10.56 9.32 8.65
C ILE A 157 10.70 7.83 9.03
N MET A 158 11.92 7.30 9.03
CA MET A 158 12.16 5.89 9.37
C MET A 158 11.65 5.54 10.77
N LYS A 159 11.83 6.43 11.74
CA LYS A 159 11.36 6.24 13.14
C LYS A 159 9.84 6.15 13.29
N MET A 160 9.07 6.62 12.30
CA MET A 160 7.61 6.54 12.31
C MET A 160 7.08 5.19 11.82
N VAL A 161 7.93 4.34 11.23
CA VAL A 161 7.48 3.13 10.52
C VAL A 161 8.22 1.91 11.06
N GLU A 162 7.48 0.90 11.47
CA GLU A 162 8.00 -0.43 11.78
C GLU A 162 7.60 -1.41 10.69
N PHE A 163 8.55 -2.22 10.20
CA PHE A 163 8.28 -3.26 9.20
C PHE A 163 8.40 -4.65 9.79
N ARG A 164 7.35 -5.47 9.56
CA ARG A 164 7.27 -6.84 10.05
C ARG A 164 6.89 -7.79 8.92
N ARG A 165 7.51 -8.97 8.90
CA ARG A 165 7.02 -10.06 8.05
C ARG A 165 5.70 -10.57 8.63
N TYR A 166 4.68 -10.64 7.80
CA TYR A 166 3.38 -11.16 8.20
C TYR A 166 2.65 -11.78 7.00
N ASN A 167 2.12 -12.99 7.22
CA ASN A 167 1.19 -13.58 6.28
C ASN A 167 -0.24 -13.21 6.68
N ILE A 168 -0.95 -12.51 5.81
CA ILE A 168 -2.32 -12.04 6.06
C ILE A 168 -3.32 -13.17 6.38
N LEU A 169 -2.98 -14.42 5.99
CA LEU A 169 -3.80 -15.60 6.28
C LEU A 169 -3.59 -16.15 7.70
N ASP A 170 -2.45 -15.83 8.34
CA ASP A 170 -2.16 -16.27 9.69
C ASP A 170 -3.03 -15.54 10.72
N GLU A 171 -3.11 -16.08 11.93
CA GLU A 171 -3.76 -15.39 13.06
C GLU A 171 -3.01 -14.09 13.37
N MET A 172 -3.79 -13.06 13.69
CA MET A 172 -3.24 -11.73 13.95
C MET A 172 -2.83 -11.62 15.40
N ALA A 173 -1.52 -11.50 15.64
CA ALA A 173 -0.96 -11.25 16.97
C ALA A 173 -1.01 -9.76 17.38
N LEU A 174 -1.64 -8.89 16.57
CA LEU A 174 -1.75 -7.46 16.88
C LEU A 174 -2.90 -7.25 17.86
N THR A 175 -2.56 -6.85 19.07
CA THR A 175 -3.52 -6.57 20.16
C THR A 175 -4.13 -5.18 20.03
N ASP A 176 -3.47 -4.28 19.35
CA ASP A 176 -3.86 -2.88 19.24
C ASP A 176 -4.70 -2.61 18.00
N LYS A 177 -5.55 -1.59 18.10
CA LYS A 177 -6.46 -1.18 17.04
C LYS A 177 -5.83 -0.07 16.19
N PHE A 178 -6.17 -0.04 14.91
CA PHE A 178 -5.68 0.95 13.94
C PHE A 178 -6.76 1.96 13.58
N ASP A 179 -6.37 3.23 13.52
CA ASP A 179 -7.23 4.31 13.05
C ASP A 179 -7.42 4.27 11.54
N VAL A 180 -6.37 3.84 10.82
CA VAL A 180 -6.40 3.66 9.36
C VAL A 180 -5.69 2.37 8.97
N ILE A 181 -6.29 1.62 8.05
CA ILE A 181 -5.64 0.48 7.39
C ILE A 181 -5.60 0.74 5.89
N PHE A 182 -4.40 0.66 5.31
CA PHE A 182 -4.18 0.61 3.88
C PHE A 182 -4.03 -0.86 3.48
N CYS A 183 -5.04 -1.42 2.81
CA CYS A 183 -5.03 -2.78 2.26
C CYS A 183 -5.19 -2.68 0.75
N ARG A 184 -4.21 -2.08 0.06
CA ARG A 184 -4.33 -1.70 -1.34
C ARG A 184 -3.60 -2.66 -2.25
N ASN A 185 -4.26 -3.04 -3.35
CA ASN A 185 -3.73 -3.93 -4.38
C ASN A 185 -3.30 -5.32 -3.87
N THR A 186 -3.86 -5.74 -2.74
CA THR A 186 -3.55 -7.01 -2.07
C THR A 186 -4.66 -8.04 -2.26
N LEU A 187 -5.92 -7.62 -2.16
CA LEU A 187 -7.08 -8.53 -2.19
C LEU A 187 -7.25 -9.22 -3.55
N ARG A 188 -6.88 -8.57 -4.64
CA ARG A 188 -6.99 -9.11 -6.01
C ARG A 188 -6.29 -10.45 -6.25
N PHE A 189 -5.39 -10.85 -5.37
CA PHE A 189 -4.67 -12.12 -5.45
C PHE A 189 -5.43 -13.29 -4.80
N PHE A 190 -6.54 -13.01 -4.14
CA PHE A 190 -7.30 -13.99 -3.37
C PHE A 190 -8.67 -14.25 -3.96
N THR A 191 -9.19 -15.45 -3.72
CA THR A 191 -10.59 -15.79 -4.05
C THR A 191 -11.56 -14.98 -3.17
N PRO A 192 -12.82 -14.74 -3.60
CA PRO A 192 -13.78 -13.96 -2.82
C PRO A 192 -13.96 -14.45 -1.39
N LYS A 193 -13.91 -15.77 -1.17
CA LYS A 193 -14.01 -16.37 0.19
C LYS A 193 -12.84 -15.93 1.08
N ILE A 194 -11.63 -15.92 0.52
CA ILE A 194 -10.42 -15.52 1.26
C ILE A 194 -10.40 -14.00 1.45
N GLN A 195 -10.82 -13.22 0.46
CA GLN A 195 -10.99 -11.76 0.61
C GLN A 195 -11.90 -11.42 1.79
N TYR A 196 -13.03 -12.12 1.91
CA TYR A 196 -13.94 -11.95 3.04
C TYR A 196 -13.24 -12.22 4.39
N GLN A 197 -12.49 -13.32 4.51
CA GLN A 197 -11.73 -13.64 5.72
C GLN A 197 -10.68 -12.59 6.08
N ILE A 198 -9.98 -12.06 5.06
CA ILE A 198 -9.00 -10.99 5.24
C ILE A 198 -9.69 -9.72 5.73
N LEU A 199 -10.77 -9.31 5.09
CA LEU A 199 -11.50 -8.09 5.44
C LEU A 199 -12.18 -8.18 6.80
N ASP A 200 -12.65 -9.35 7.23
CA ASP A 200 -13.14 -9.58 8.59
C ASP A 200 -12.02 -9.38 9.64
N LYS A 201 -10.82 -9.89 9.37
CA LYS A 201 -9.63 -9.62 10.22
C LYS A 201 -9.28 -8.13 10.27
N VAL A 202 -9.27 -7.48 9.11
CA VAL A 202 -9.00 -6.04 8.97
C VAL A 202 -10.01 -5.23 9.79
N TYR A 203 -11.31 -5.55 9.68
CA TYR A 203 -12.35 -4.90 10.47
C TYR A 203 -12.12 -5.07 11.98
N LYS A 204 -11.80 -6.30 12.41
CA LYS A 204 -11.50 -6.60 13.82
C LYS A 204 -10.26 -5.88 14.35
N ALA A 205 -9.34 -5.49 13.47
CA ALA A 205 -8.14 -4.72 13.80
C ALA A 205 -8.35 -3.21 13.85
N GLN A 206 -9.52 -2.70 13.42
CA GLN A 206 -9.77 -1.26 13.38
C GLN A 206 -10.37 -0.71 14.66
N THR A 207 -10.14 0.57 14.90
CA THR A 207 -10.92 1.36 15.87
C THR A 207 -12.34 1.56 15.35
N ASN A 208 -13.29 1.83 16.25
CA ASN A 208 -14.64 2.20 15.85
C ASN A 208 -14.60 3.50 15.02
N GLY A 209 -15.19 3.45 13.82
CA GLY A 209 -15.13 4.58 12.89
C GLY A 209 -13.79 4.75 12.17
N GLY A 210 -12.86 3.81 12.32
CA GLY A 210 -11.58 3.81 11.60
C GLY A 210 -11.75 3.69 10.09
N PHE A 211 -10.71 4.07 9.35
CA PHE A 211 -10.75 4.14 7.89
C PHE A 211 -10.01 2.97 7.23
N LEU A 212 -10.56 2.46 6.13
CA LEU A 212 -9.97 1.44 5.28
C LEU A 212 -9.76 1.99 3.87
N TYR A 213 -8.53 1.96 3.39
CA TYR A 213 -8.19 2.21 1.99
C TYR A 213 -8.01 0.89 1.24
N LEU A 214 -8.68 0.75 0.09
CA LEU A 214 -8.49 -0.35 -0.84
C LEU A 214 -7.84 0.13 -2.15
N GLY A 215 -7.40 -0.79 -2.99
CA GLY A 215 -6.96 -0.50 -4.35
C GLY A 215 -8.15 -0.10 -5.25
N LYS A 216 -7.87 0.56 -6.37
CA LYS A 216 -8.89 1.11 -7.28
C LYS A 216 -9.86 0.04 -7.81
N ASP A 217 -9.36 -1.18 -8.03
CA ASP A 217 -10.15 -2.29 -8.58
C ASP A 217 -10.58 -3.30 -7.49
N GLU A 218 -10.49 -2.89 -6.23
CA GLU A 218 -10.88 -3.71 -5.08
C GLU A 218 -12.12 -3.09 -4.41
N ASN A 219 -13.03 -3.93 -3.94
CA ASN A 219 -14.25 -3.50 -3.26
C ASN A 219 -14.59 -4.40 -2.07
N ILE A 220 -15.57 -3.98 -1.29
CA ILE A 220 -16.06 -4.69 -0.10
C ILE A 220 -17.54 -5.06 -0.23
N ASP A 221 -18.05 -5.28 -1.44
CA ASP A 221 -19.49 -5.53 -1.66
C ASP A 221 -20.06 -6.64 -0.75
N ALA A 222 -19.22 -7.61 -0.37
CA ALA A 222 -19.57 -8.67 0.58
C ALA A 222 -19.56 -8.24 2.06
N LEU A 223 -19.09 -7.03 2.41
CA LEU A 223 -18.93 -6.55 3.78
C LEU A 223 -19.65 -5.23 4.07
N THR A 224 -20.73 -4.97 3.36
CA THR A 224 -21.56 -3.77 3.56
C THR A 224 -22.13 -3.63 4.98
N ASP A 225 -22.20 -4.74 5.73
CA ASP A 225 -22.62 -4.71 7.12
C ASP A 225 -21.59 -4.12 8.07
N PHE A 226 -20.30 -4.16 7.70
CA PHE A 226 -19.18 -3.71 8.53
C PHE A 226 -18.67 -2.32 8.17
N TYR A 227 -18.87 -1.90 6.91
CA TYR A 227 -18.31 -0.66 6.39
C TYR A 227 -19.35 0.19 5.67
N ASP A 228 -19.21 1.50 5.77
CA ASP A 228 -19.86 2.45 4.89
C ASP A 228 -18.82 2.98 3.89
N LYS A 229 -19.19 3.06 2.61
CA LYS A 229 -18.36 3.77 1.62
C LYS A 229 -18.40 5.26 1.93
N VAL A 230 -17.24 5.89 1.98
CA VAL A 230 -17.17 7.33 2.21
C VAL A 230 -17.61 8.05 0.94
N PRO A 231 -18.66 8.90 0.98
CA PRO A 231 -19.16 9.61 -0.21
C PRO A 231 -18.05 10.42 -0.88
N GLY A 232 -18.01 10.37 -2.21
CA GLY A 232 -17.00 11.08 -3.00
C GLY A 232 -15.61 10.45 -3.03
N PHE A 233 -15.41 9.29 -2.40
CA PHE A 233 -14.14 8.57 -2.38
C PHE A 233 -14.32 7.16 -2.94
N ASP A 234 -13.63 6.84 -4.03
CA ASP A 234 -13.82 5.55 -4.69
C ASP A 234 -13.27 4.35 -3.92
N CYS A 235 -12.21 4.57 -3.14
CA CYS A 235 -11.44 3.50 -2.50
C CYS A 235 -11.37 3.65 -0.97
N LEU A 236 -12.21 4.50 -0.37
CA LEU A 236 -12.22 4.79 1.06
C LEU A 236 -13.50 4.31 1.71
N TYR A 237 -13.34 3.60 2.79
CA TYR A 237 -14.43 3.03 3.58
C TYR A 237 -14.23 3.38 5.05
N GLN A 238 -15.32 3.54 5.78
CA GLN A 238 -15.31 3.78 7.22
C GLN A 238 -15.96 2.62 7.95
N ALA A 239 -15.28 2.09 8.96
CA ALA A 239 -15.82 1.03 9.81
C ALA A 239 -17.05 1.53 10.56
N LYS A 240 -18.15 0.78 10.47
CA LYS A 240 -19.38 1.09 11.21
C LYS A 240 -19.11 1.01 12.70
N SER A 241 -19.48 2.04 13.42
CA SER A 241 -19.45 2.02 14.88
C SER A 241 -20.64 1.19 15.39
N ILE A 242 -20.37 0.26 16.29
CA ILE A 242 -21.44 -0.49 16.97
C ILE A 242 -22.19 0.42 17.96
N ALA A 243 -21.62 1.55 18.34
CA ALA A 243 -22.28 2.72 18.97
C ALA A 243 -21.30 3.90 19.01
N LEU A 244 -21.80 5.10 18.67
CA LEU A 244 -21.26 6.44 18.87
C LEU A 244 -20.51 7.10 17.68
N ASN A 245 -21.15 8.17 17.24
CA ASN A 245 -20.67 9.30 16.44
C ASN A 245 -19.78 8.99 15.22
N LYS A 246 -20.43 8.92 14.05
CA LYS A 246 -19.76 9.01 12.75
C LYS A 246 -18.86 10.24 12.75
N VAL A 247 -17.59 10.05 12.42
CA VAL A 247 -16.72 11.15 12.01
C VAL A 247 -17.32 11.74 10.74
N VAL A 248 -17.86 12.94 10.84
CA VAL A 248 -18.44 13.66 9.68
C VAL A 248 -17.26 14.26 8.92
N LEU A 249 -16.98 13.72 7.74
CA LEU A 249 -16.05 14.35 6.83
C LEU A 249 -16.71 15.61 6.22
N PRO A 250 -15.98 16.70 6.01
CA PRO A 250 -16.53 17.91 5.38
C PRO A 250 -17.11 17.59 3.99
N GLU A 251 -18.20 18.26 3.63
CA GLU A 251 -18.78 18.17 2.28
C GLU A 251 -17.73 18.50 1.20
N GLU A 252 -17.76 17.74 0.10
CA GLU A 252 -16.81 17.90 -1.00
C GLU A 252 -16.85 19.31 -1.61
N LYS A 253 -15.75 20.01 -1.53
CA LYS A 253 -15.41 20.94 -2.63
C LYS A 253 -14.95 20.07 -3.79
N LYS A 254 -15.60 20.19 -4.98
CA LYS A 254 -15.12 19.58 -6.21
C LYS A 254 -13.64 19.92 -6.36
N ILE A 255 -12.78 18.91 -6.16
CA ILE A 255 -11.37 19.04 -6.41
C ILE A 255 -11.20 18.82 -7.90
N GLU A 256 -11.15 19.91 -8.67
CA GLU A 256 -10.61 19.84 -10.02
C GLU A 256 -9.18 19.35 -9.90
N ALA A 257 -8.89 18.24 -10.56
CA ALA A 257 -7.54 17.69 -10.58
C ALA A 257 -6.64 18.70 -11.29
N ASP A 258 -5.81 19.40 -10.52
CA ASP A 258 -4.78 20.27 -11.06
C ASP A 258 -3.64 19.40 -11.60
N PHE A 259 -3.76 19.05 -12.88
CA PHE A 259 -2.79 18.19 -13.58
C PHE A 259 -1.42 18.85 -13.72
N ASP A 260 -1.30 20.15 -13.47
CA ASP A 260 -0.03 20.87 -13.61
C ASP A 260 0.91 20.64 -12.41
N VAL A 261 0.38 20.15 -11.27
CA VAL A 261 1.17 19.81 -10.07
C VAL A 261 1.69 18.36 -10.11
N MET A 262 1.23 17.54 -11.05
CA MET A 262 1.74 16.18 -11.20
C MET A 262 3.13 16.19 -11.84
N PRO A 263 4.10 15.40 -11.31
CA PRO A 263 5.34 15.15 -12.02
C PRO A 263 5.05 14.68 -13.45
N SER A 264 5.79 15.19 -14.44
CA SER A 264 5.52 14.99 -15.86
C SER A 264 5.45 13.52 -16.32
N PHE A 265 6.01 12.61 -15.55
CA PHE A 265 6.00 11.16 -15.78
C PHE A 265 4.78 10.42 -15.19
N ILE A 266 3.90 11.11 -14.42
CA ILE A 266 2.66 10.55 -13.88
C ILE A 266 1.44 10.98 -14.72
N LYS A 267 1.64 11.73 -15.80
CA LYS A 267 0.53 12.03 -16.73
C LYS A 267 -0.05 10.71 -17.22
N PRO A 268 -1.36 10.47 -17.06
CA PRO A 268 -1.96 9.21 -17.48
C PRO A 268 -1.68 8.96 -18.95
N ALA A 269 -1.37 7.73 -19.30
CA ALA A 269 -1.13 7.25 -20.67
C ALA A 269 -2.39 7.29 -21.56
N SER A 270 -3.33 8.20 -21.33
CA SER A 270 -4.52 8.44 -22.13
C SER A 270 -4.23 9.07 -23.49
N LEU A 271 -2.96 9.28 -23.81
CA LEU A 271 -2.48 9.66 -25.15
C LEU A 271 -1.81 8.48 -25.87
N TYR A 272 -2.26 7.24 -25.64
CA TYR A 272 -2.16 6.25 -26.69
C TYR A 272 -3.17 6.63 -27.76
N GLU A 273 -2.81 7.58 -28.60
CA GLU A 273 -3.39 7.71 -29.93
C GLU A 273 -3.43 6.31 -30.55
N LYS A 274 -4.62 5.89 -30.93
CA LYS A 274 -4.86 4.66 -31.69
C LYS A 274 -3.85 4.60 -32.81
N ARG A 275 -2.82 3.75 -32.70
CA ARG A 275 -2.01 3.38 -33.84
C ARG A 275 -2.98 2.75 -34.85
N PRO A 276 -3.04 3.19 -36.09
CA PRO A 276 -3.88 2.57 -37.09
C PRO A 276 -3.52 1.10 -37.20
N ILE A 277 -4.54 0.26 -37.13
CA ILE A 277 -4.43 -1.19 -37.27
C ILE A 277 -3.76 -1.46 -38.62
N ALA A 278 -2.76 -2.31 -38.63
CA ALA A 278 -1.93 -2.66 -39.80
C ALA A 278 -2.69 -3.20 -41.04
N SER A 279 -4.01 -3.20 -41.04
CA SER A 279 -4.87 -3.60 -42.18
C SER A 279 -5.13 -2.48 -43.20
N GLU A 280 -4.68 -1.24 -42.98
CA GLU A 280 -4.88 -0.15 -43.95
C GLU A 280 -3.65 0.17 -44.82
N LEU A 281 -2.52 -0.52 -44.61
CA LEU A 281 -1.30 -0.32 -45.42
C LEU A 281 -1.14 -1.29 -46.59
N LEU A 282 -2.16 -2.11 -46.90
CA LEU A 282 -2.13 -3.05 -48.06
C LEU A 282 -3.08 -2.67 -49.20
N LYS A 283 -3.52 -1.41 -49.26
CA LYS A 283 -4.25 -0.89 -50.43
C LYS A 283 -3.66 0.45 -50.85
N LYS A 284 -2.50 0.37 -51.51
CA LYS A 284 -2.04 1.30 -52.54
C LYS A 284 -0.91 0.63 -53.35
#